data_0ffef608508ec5832e50622ab76c6391
#
_entry.id   0ffef608508ec5832e50622ab76c6391
#
_cell.length_a   1.000
_cell.length_b   1.000
_cell.length_c   1.000
_cell.angle_alpha   90.00
_cell.angle_beta   90.00
_cell.angle_gamma   90.00
#
_symmetry.space_group_name_H-M   'P 1'
#
loop_
_entity.id
_entity.type
_entity.pdbx_description
1 polymer ?
#
loop_
_entity_poly.entity_id
_entity_poly.type
_entity_poly.pdbx_seq_one_letter_code
_entity_poly.pdbx_strand_id
1 'polypeptide(L)'
;MLEPRLLPAEVEREVTEAFNGPNAIRATGAYEVDSGRVVSGDMAVLNGPLTIVGRVNGRIVAINSDVILRPGARVEGQILVVGGDVDGKEGAFIGGDVRTYRQRLTYRQEGDRLIASGSSEEDARWWRRHQKWHSHSYSDLNLISARTYNRVEGLPILVGPSFGHRSGQTRFEIEALGVFRTGDDLQWNSQTVGHNLKTELSYGRSASAAIGGKLFDVVDPVEQWQLSDVEVGLASFFLHRDFRDYYNRHGGSGYVRLALNPSVSLTGSLSDERWAARETFDPFTLFRNGQDWRPNPAMDEGRFHVTNATLRVDTRSDEEDPRSGWDITADYEYGTGNTTAFGPTSPGVRDPSPDGATSYTRGFLDLRRYNRVSPEGQLNLRVVAGGWLNGDELPLQRRFSVGGPGAIDGYPFRRTGDGDDVRQCSDGVNIPLGVPAQCERMVLFQAEYRGDLWLSMFGDWQFTDSWRHGGWRHRAQWVVFTDAGRGWLVGNRVGDLQYPRDQLPGLSTFKTDIGVGFDAGLIGLFVAKSVSDSKEPPNFFVRVGKRF
;
A
#
# COMPACT_ATOMS: atom_id res chain seq x y z
N MET A 1 6.96 -0.15 -11.33
CA MET A 1 6.59 -1.56 -11.09
C MET A 1 7.87 -2.35 -10.92
N LEU A 2 8.14 -2.91 -9.74
CA LEU A 2 9.21 -3.87 -9.56
C LEU A 2 8.80 -5.14 -10.31
N GLU A 3 9.67 -5.69 -11.15
CA GLU A 3 9.42 -7.01 -11.74
C GLU A 3 9.16 -8.01 -10.60
N PRO A 4 8.15 -8.89 -10.70
CA PRO A 4 7.95 -9.93 -9.71
C PRO A 4 9.26 -10.73 -9.61
N ARG A 5 9.74 -10.93 -8.39
CA ARG A 5 10.91 -11.77 -8.12
C ARG A 5 10.58 -13.17 -8.58
N LEU A 6 11.22 -13.60 -9.65
CA LEU A 6 11.07 -14.98 -10.12
C LEU A 6 11.77 -15.91 -9.13
N LEU A 7 11.10 -17.01 -8.82
CA LEU A 7 11.69 -18.11 -8.08
C LEU A 7 12.93 -18.64 -8.85
N PRO A 8 14.04 -19.01 -8.19
CA PRO A 8 15.16 -19.62 -8.90
C PRO A 8 14.71 -20.89 -9.67
N ALA A 9 15.09 -20.99 -10.94
CA ALA A 9 14.66 -22.11 -11.82
C ALA A 9 15.00 -23.50 -11.25
N GLU A 10 16.08 -23.59 -10.48
CA GLU A 10 16.46 -24.84 -9.79
C GLU A 10 15.45 -25.22 -8.70
N VAL A 11 14.93 -24.22 -7.98
CA VAL A 11 13.92 -24.43 -6.93
C VAL A 11 12.56 -24.75 -7.56
N GLU A 12 12.18 -24.06 -8.65
CA GLU A 12 10.95 -24.40 -9.39
C GLU A 12 10.95 -25.85 -9.85
N ARG A 13 12.07 -26.30 -10.41
CA ARG A 13 12.24 -27.69 -10.83
C ARG A 13 12.18 -28.65 -9.63
N GLU A 14 12.91 -28.36 -8.55
CA GLU A 14 12.96 -29.22 -7.37
C GLU A 14 11.58 -29.43 -6.74
N VAL A 15 10.78 -28.35 -6.57
CA VAL A 15 9.44 -28.46 -6.00
C VAL A 15 8.46 -29.15 -6.95
N THR A 16 8.61 -28.93 -8.25
CA THR A 16 7.75 -29.53 -9.28
C THR A 16 8.03 -31.04 -9.40
N GLU A 17 9.29 -31.44 -9.40
CA GLU A 17 9.69 -32.85 -9.41
C GLU A 17 9.26 -33.57 -8.11
N ALA A 18 9.38 -32.89 -6.97
CA ALA A 18 8.94 -33.44 -5.70
C ALA A 18 7.42 -33.65 -5.66
N PHE A 19 6.64 -32.68 -6.12
CA PHE A 19 5.19 -32.83 -6.21
C PHE A 19 4.75 -33.91 -7.19
N ASN A 20 5.42 -34.01 -8.35
CA ASN A 20 5.10 -34.99 -9.39
C ASN A 20 5.68 -36.38 -9.11
N GLY A 21 6.49 -36.52 -8.05
CA GLY A 21 7.14 -37.79 -7.70
C GLY A 21 6.13 -38.91 -7.48
N PRO A 22 6.44 -40.15 -7.95
CA PRO A 22 5.48 -41.26 -7.89
C PRO A 22 5.14 -41.71 -6.47
N ASN A 23 6.05 -41.47 -5.51
CA ASN A 23 5.92 -41.89 -4.13
C ASN A 23 5.58 -40.76 -3.15
N ALA A 24 5.34 -39.54 -3.66
CA ALA A 24 4.99 -38.40 -2.83
C ALA A 24 3.51 -38.46 -2.40
N ILE A 25 3.26 -38.30 -1.12
CA ILE A 25 1.90 -38.10 -0.61
C ILE A 25 1.50 -36.66 -0.94
N ARG A 26 0.55 -36.52 -1.84
CA ARG A 26 0.09 -35.22 -2.34
C ARG A 26 -1.15 -34.77 -1.61
N ALA A 27 -1.17 -33.51 -1.20
CA ALA A 27 -2.35 -32.84 -0.69
C ALA A 27 -2.54 -31.50 -1.40
N THR A 28 -3.77 -31.14 -1.67
CA THR A 28 -4.14 -29.83 -2.22
C THR A 28 -5.09 -29.17 -1.24
N GLY A 29 -4.77 -27.94 -0.82
CA GLY A 29 -5.50 -27.26 0.23
C GLY A 29 -4.97 -27.56 1.62
N ALA A 30 -5.75 -27.21 2.64
CA ALA A 30 -5.37 -27.45 4.03
C ALA A 30 -5.28 -28.94 4.33
N TYR A 31 -4.18 -29.37 4.96
CA TYR A 31 -3.97 -30.76 5.33
C TYR A 31 -3.34 -30.84 6.72
N GLU A 32 -3.80 -31.80 7.52
CA GLU A 32 -3.29 -32.03 8.87
C GLU A 32 -2.79 -33.48 9.04
N VAL A 33 -1.61 -33.60 9.66
CA VAL A 33 -1.08 -34.88 10.13
C VAL A 33 -1.36 -34.96 11.61
N ASP A 34 -2.40 -35.70 11.98
CA ASP A 34 -2.89 -35.84 13.36
C ASP A 34 -1.85 -36.43 14.31
N SER A 35 -2.07 -36.22 15.61
CA SER A 35 -1.27 -36.84 16.67
C SER A 35 -1.34 -38.36 16.58
N GLY A 36 -0.19 -39.03 16.58
CA GLY A 36 -0.10 -40.50 16.42
C GLY A 36 -0.06 -40.99 14.98
N ARG A 37 -0.33 -40.16 13.99
CA ARG A 37 -0.17 -40.51 12.57
C ARG A 37 1.29 -40.42 12.16
N VAL A 38 1.77 -41.46 11.48
CA VAL A 38 3.09 -41.49 10.88
C VAL A 38 2.96 -41.52 9.36
N VAL A 39 3.50 -40.53 8.71
CA VAL A 39 3.61 -40.46 7.24
C VAL A 39 4.95 -41.09 6.85
N SER A 40 4.90 -42.21 6.14
CA SER A 40 6.11 -42.97 5.73
C SER A 40 6.47 -42.56 4.29
N GLY A 41 7.15 -41.45 4.12
CA GLY A 41 7.61 -40.98 2.81
C GLY A 41 7.55 -39.45 2.67
N ASP A 42 7.88 -38.99 1.48
CA ASP A 42 7.86 -37.55 1.13
C ASP A 42 6.43 -37.03 1.04
N MET A 43 6.22 -35.82 1.48
CA MET A 43 4.93 -35.14 1.45
C MET A 43 5.02 -33.85 0.63
N ALA A 44 4.09 -33.67 -0.28
CA ALA A 44 3.99 -32.47 -1.09
C ALA A 44 2.60 -31.82 -0.94
N VAL A 45 2.57 -30.55 -0.53
CA VAL A 45 1.32 -29.83 -0.29
C VAL A 45 1.25 -28.60 -1.19
N LEU A 46 0.09 -28.38 -1.78
CA LEU A 46 -0.17 -27.32 -2.74
C LEU A 46 -1.35 -26.45 -2.26
N ASN A 47 -1.13 -25.12 -2.21
CA ASN A 47 -2.17 -24.10 -1.96
C ASN A 47 -2.97 -24.27 -0.66
N GLY A 48 -2.33 -24.62 0.44
CA GLY A 48 -3.01 -24.66 1.73
C GLY A 48 -2.05 -25.00 2.86
N PRO A 49 -2.36 -24.61 4.11
CA PRO A 49 -1.47 -24.88 5.23
C PRO A 49 -1.35 -26.38 5.47
N LEU A 50 -0.13 -26.81 5.73
CA LEU A 50 0.17 -28.14 6.24
C LEU A 50 0.40 -28.04 7.75
N THR A 51 -0.49 -28.60 8.54
CA THR A 51 -0.32 -28.68 9.99
C THR A 51 0.24 -30.06 10.36
N ILE A 52 1.36 -30.11 11.08
CA ILE A 52 1.97 -31.35 11.59
C ILE A 52 1.82 -31.40 13.11
N VAL A 53 1.07 -32.38 13.59
CA VAL A 53 0.97 -32.73 15.01
C VAL A 53 1.68 -34.05 15.26
N GLY A 54 1.68 -34.98 14.28
CA GLY A 54 2.28 -36.28 14.30
C GLY A 54 3.71 -36.32 13.75
N ARG A 55 4.02 -37.37 12.98
CA ARG A 55 5.37 -37.62 12.44
C ARG A 55 5.36 -37.76 10.91
N VAL A 56 6.36 -37.13 10.25
CA VAL A 56 6.67 -37.32 8.84
C VAL A 56 8.11 -37.85 8.71
N ASN A 57 8.27 -39.06 8.16
CA ASN A 57 9.59 -39.71 8.05
C ASN A 57 10.34 -39.25 6.78
N GLY A 58 9.70 -38.57 5.84
CA GLY A 58 10.31 -38.05 4.63
C GLY A 58 10.49 -36.53 4.66
N ARG A 59 10.85 -35.99 3.51
CA ARG A 59 10.90 -34.55 3.31
C ARG A 59 9.50 -33.96 3.12
N ILE A 60 9.36 -32.68 3.44
CA ILE A 60 8.15 -31.90 3.19
C ILE A 60 8.46 -30.86 2.13
N VAL A 61 7.61 -30.79 1.10
CA VAL A 61 7.62 -29.74 0.08
C VAL A 61 6.27 -29.04 0.10
N ALA A 62 6.27 -27.77 0.48
CA ALA A 62 5.06 -26.94 0.52
C ALA A 62 5.13 -25.88 -0.59
N ILE A 63 4.15 -25.90 -1.48
CA ILE A 63 4.07 -25.04 -2.65
C ILE A 63 2.89 -24.08 -2.49
N ASN A 64 3.18 -22.78 -2.43
CA ASN A 64 2.21 -21.72 -2.13
C ASN A 64 1.42 -22.03 -0.83
N SER A 65 2.13 -22.48 0.18
CA SER A 65 1.57 -23.13 1.35
C SER A 65 2.47 -22.94 2.56
N ASP A 66 1.90 -22.65 3.72
CA ASP A 66 2.60 -22.60 4.99
C ASP A 66 2.74 -24.00 5.60
N VAL A 67 3.81 -24.21 6.36
CA VAL A 67 4.00 -25.41 7.20
C VAL A 67 3.93 -25.00 8.67
N ILE A 68 2.99 -25.60 9.39
CA ILE A 68 2.73 -25.32 10.80
C ILE A 68 3.11 -26.55 11.61
N LEU A 69 4.19 -26.44 12.39
CA LEU A 69 4.66 -27.50 13.27
C LEU A 69 4.10 -27.26 14.67
N ARG A 70 3.29 -28.20 15.16
CA ARG A 70 2.77 -28.14 16.54
C ARG A 70 3.84 -28.67 17.53
N PRO A 71 3.78 -28.25 18.79
CA PRO A 71 4.70 -28.78 19.82
C PRO A 71 4.70 -30.31 19.84
N GLY A 72 5.90 -30.92 19.73
CA GLY A 72 6.05 -32.35 19.64
C GLY A 72 5.96 -32.94 18.23
N ALA A 73 5.68 -32.15 17.21
CA ALA A 73 5.74 -32.60 15.82
C ALA A 73 7.15 -33.07 15.45
N ARG A 74 7.22 -34.06 14.55
CA ARG A 74 8.48 -34.68 14.17
C ARG A 74 8.60 -34.84 12.65
N VAL A 75 9.61 -34.21 12.06
CA VAL A 75 9.94 -34.31 10.63
C VAL A 75 11.36 -34.82 10.51
N GLU A 76 11.56 -36.04 9.98
CA GLU A 76 12.89 -36.61 9.86
C GLU A 76 13.68 -36.05 8.67
N GLY A 77 13.00 -35.60 7.62
CA GLY A 77 13.60 -35.04 6.42
C GLY A 77 13.74 -33.53 6.46
N GLN A 78 14.12 -32.99 5.31
CA GLN A 78 14.18 -31.53 5.07
C GLN A 78 12.79 -30.93 4.81
N ILE A 79 12.65 -29.64 5.08
CA ILE A 79 11.44 -28.87 4.75
C ILE A 79 11.80 -27.82 3.71
N LEU A 80 11.13 -27.86 2.56
CA LEU A 80 11.25 -26.87 1.49
C LEU A 80 9.90 -26.17 1.30
N VAL A 81 9.87 -24.89 1.53
CA VAL A 81 8.67 -24.07 1.37
C VAL A 81 8.88 -23.01 0.29
N VAL A 82 7.91 -22.92 -0.62
CA VAL A 82 7.87 -21.94 -1.69
C VAL A 82 6.53 -21.21 -1.63
N GLY A 83 6.55 -19.88 -1.54
CA GLY A 83 5.34 -19.06 -1.43
C GLY A 83 4.62 -19.23 -0.10
N GLY A 84 5.36 -19.49 0.99
CA GLY A 84 4.88 -19.64 2.35
C GLY A 84 5.99 -19.56 3.37
N ASP A 85 5.69 -19.88 4.63
CA ASP A 85 6.66 -19.89 5.74
C ASP A 85 6.53 -21.16 6.60
N VAL A 86 7.47 -21.36 7.53
CA VAL A 86 7.47 -22.48 8.50
C VAL A 86 7.39 -21.94 9.91
N ASP A 87 6.32 -22.31 10.61
CA ASP A 87 6.07 -21.93 11.99
C ASP A 87 6.27 -23.08 12.96
N GLY A 88 6.55 -22.74 14.22
CA GLY A 88 6.64 -23.71 15.30
C GLY A 88 7.94 -24.53 15.31
N LYS A 89 9.00 -24.08 14.65
CA LYS A 89 10.31 -24.77 14.57
C LYS A 89 10.91 -25.07 15.95
N GLU A 90 10.72 -24.16 16.90
CA GLU A 90 11.31 -24.27 18.25
C GLU A 90 10.69 -25.38 19.09
N GLY A 91 9.44 -25.77 18.80
CA GLY A 91 8.72 -26.83 19.52
C GLY A 91 8.69 -28.19 18.83
N ALA A 92 9.33 -28.31 17.66
CA ALA A 92 9.31 -29.50 16.84
C ALA A 92 10.71 -30.06 16.58
N PHE A 93 10.79 -31.34 16.26
CA PHE A 93 12.03 -31.97 15.80
C PHE A 93 12.08 -31.94 14.28
N ILE A 94 13.16 -31.38 13.70
CA ILE A 94 13.42 -31.36 12.26
C ILE A 94 14.81 -31.95 12.04
N GLY A 95 14.88 -33.09 11.34
CA GLY A 95 16.12 -33.82 11.09
C GLY A 95 16.95 -33.29 9.93
N GLY A 96 16.34 -32.50 9.02
CA GLY A 96 17.01 -31.93 7.86
C GLY A 96 16.95 -30.39 7.83
N ASP A 97 17.47 -29.81 6.76
CA ASP A 97 17.49 -28.35 6.56
C ASP A 97 16.08 -27.80 6.28
N VAL A 98 15.85 -26.56 6.73
CA VAL A 98 14.64 -25.80 6.40
C VAL A 98 15.01 -24.69 5.41
N ARG A 99 14.47 -24.77 4.19
CA ARG A 99 14.65 -23.77 3.15
C ARG A 99 13.31 -23.14 2.82
N THR A 100 13.25 -21.82 2.88
CA THR A 100 12.02 -21.04 2.65
C THR A 100 12.28 -20.01 1.56
N TYR A 101 11.44 -20.04 0.54
CA TYR A 101 11.40 -19.06 -0.55
C TYR A 101 10.06 -18.36 -0.52
N ARG A 102 10.08 -17.03 -0.42
CA ARG A 102 8.87 -16.20 -0.29
C ARG A 102 8.12 -16.01 -1.61
N GLN A 103 8.81 -16.24 -2.73
CA GLN A 103 8.22 -16.14 -4.06
C GLN A 103 7.25 -17.29 -4.30
N ARG A 104 6.07 -16.98 -4.83
CA ARG A 104 5.10 -17.99 -5.23
C ARG A 104 5.51 -18.69 -6.51
N LEU A 105 5.25 -20.01 -6.58
CA LEU A 105 5.37 -20.76 -7.80
C LEU A 105 4.15 -20.47 -8.71
N THR A 106 4.41 -19.97 -9.90
CA THR A 106 3.39 -19.89 -10.96
C THR A 106 3.40 -21.22 -11.73
N TYR A 107 2.27 -21.90 -11.81
CA TYR A 107 2.19 -23.23 -12.39
C TYR A 107 0.87 -23.43 -13.15
N ARG A 108 0.88 -24.41 -14.06
CA ARG A 108 -0.29 -24.99 -14.70
C ARG A 108 -0.45 -26.43 -14.22
N GLN A 109 -1.65 -26.85 -13.93
CA GLN A 109 -1.96 -28.23 -13.54
C GLN A 109 -2.52 -28.97 -14.76
N GLU A 110 -1.89 -30.07 -15.15
CA GLU A 110 -2.35 -30.99 -16.18
C GLU A 110 -2.66 -32.35 -15.54
N GLY A 111 -3.95 -32.58 -15.27
CA GLY A 111 -4.38 -33.75 -14.45
C GLY A 111 -3.77 -33.69 -13.04
N ASP A 112 -3.07 -34.75 -12.66
CA ASP A 112 -2.37 -34.85 -11.37
C ASP A 112 -0.95 -34.25 -11.37
N ARG A 113 -0.51 -33.70 -12.49
CA ARG A 113 0.84 -33.15 -12.64
C ARG A 113 0.85 -31.64 -12.55
N LEU A 114 1.88 -31.14 -11.87
CA LEU A 114 2.18 -29.72 -11.76
C LEU A 114 3.28 -29.37 -12.74
N ILE A 115 3.05 -28.36 -13.58
CA ILE A 115 4.01 -27.85 -14.55
C ILE A 115 4.27 -26.39 -14.20
N ALA A 116 5.51 -26.05 -13.82
CA ALA A 116 5.89 -24.66 -13.58
C ALA A 116 5.69 -23.84 -14.87
N SER A 117 5.01 -22.71 -14.77
CA SER A 117 4.73 -21.85 -15.93
C SER A 117 5.91 -20.95 -16.31
N GLY A 118 7.05 -21.10 -15.68
CA GLY A 118 8.21 -20.21 -15.81
C GLY A 118 9.38 -20.70 -16.64
N SER A 119 9.56 -21.99 -16.88
CA SER A 119 10.64 -22.45 -17.76
C SER A 119 10.43 -23.89 -18.21
N SER A 120 10.16 -24.11 -19.48
CA SER A 120 10.55 -25.38 -20.08
C SER A 120 12.07 -25.42 -20.15
N GLU A 121 12.71 -26.55 -19.80
CA GLU A 121 14.17 -26.71 -19.93
C GLU A 121 14.62 -26.58 -21.41
N GLU A 122 13.72 -26.79 -22.35
CA GLU A 122 13.92 -26.54 -23.76
C GLU A 122 14.01 -25.05 -24.07
N ASP A 123 13.14 -24.20 -23.45
CA ASP A 123 13.23 -22.76 -23.58
C ASP A 123 14.51 -22.24 -22.92
N ALA A 124 14.89 -22.75 -21.76
CA ALA A 124 16.13 -22.35 -21.09
C ALA A 124 17.39 -22.82 -21.84
N ARG A 125 17.36 -23.99 -22.52
CA ARG A 125 18.45 -24.48 -23.41
C ARG A 125 18.46 -23.74 -24.73
N TRP A 126 17.31 -23.43 -25.29
CA TRP A 126 17.17 -22.61 -26.48
C TRP A 126 17.68 -21.19 -26.20
N TRP A 127 17.29 -20.58 -25.10
CA TRP A 127 17.77 -19.28 -24.66
C TRP A 127 19.28 -19.27 -24.36
N ARG A 128 19.84 -20.30 -23.71
CA ARG A 128 21.29 -20.42 -23.47
C ARG A 128 22.11 -20.63 -24.75
N ARG A 129 21.59 -21.32 -25.74
CA ARG A 129 22.26 -21.57 -27.04
C ARG A 129 22.15 -20.38 -27.98
N HIS A 130 21.13 -19.56 -27.83
CA HIS A 130 20.85 -18.39 -28.66
C HIS A 130 21.07 -17.07 -27.94
N GLN A 131 21.82 -17.07 -26.84
CA GLN A 131 22.26 -15.86 -26.14
C GLN A 131 23.31 -15.08 -26.94
N LYS A 132 23.05 -14.89 -28.23
CA LYS A 132 23.48 -13.73 -28.96
C LYS A 132 22.61 -12.58 -28.48
N TRP A 133 23.23 -11.54 -28.04
CA TRP A 133 22.68 -10.29 -27.57
C TRP A 133 21.54 -9.82 -28.50
N HIS A 134 20.32 -10.25 -28.22
CA HIS A 134 19.16 -9.76 -28.93
C HIS A 134 18.56 -8.61 -28.17
N SER A 135 18.61 -7.45 -28.81
CA SER A 135 17.82 -6.30 -28.39
C SER A 135 16.34 -6.65 -28.63
N HIS A 136 15.51 -6.51 -27.59
CA HIS A 136 14.06 -6.66 -27.71
C HIS A 136 13.44 -5.28 -27.63
N SER A 137 12.72 -4.91 -28.67
CA SER A 137 11.87 -3.72 -28.68
C SER A 137 10.42 -4.18 -28.61
N TYR A 138 9.63 -3.50 -27.79
CA TYR A 138 8.18 -3.64 -27.80
C TYR A 138 7.53 -2.26 -27.89
N SER A 139 6.40 -2.22 -28.54
CA SER A 139 5.53 -1.04 -28.54
C SER A 139 4.13 -1.50 -28.22
N ASP A 140 3.45 -0.75 -27.37
CA ASP A 140 2.09 -1.07 -26.94
C ASP A 140 1.25 0.22 -26.88
N LEU A 141 -0.04 0.06 -27.03
CA LEU A 141 -1.01 1.13 -26.80
C LEU A 141 -1.70 0.88 -25.46
N ASN A 142 -1.38 1.69 -24.49
CA ASN A 142 -1.96 1.59 -23.16
C ASN A 142 -3.29 2.32 -23.10
N LEU A 143 -4.31 1.64 -22.64
CA LEU A 143 -5.55 2.21 -22.15
C LEU A 143 -5.65 1.85 -20.67
N ILE A 144 -5.37 2.82 -19.81
CA ILE A 144 -5.41 2.62 -18.38
C ILE A 144 -6.58 3.45 -17.85
N SER A 145 -7.59 2.81 -17.25
CA SER A 145 -8.50 3.53 -16.37
C SER A 145 -7.66 3.90 -15.15
N ALA A 146 -7.20 5.12 -15.14
CA ALA A 146 -6.15 5.49 -14.25
C ALA A 146 -6.70 6.05 -12.99
N ARG A 147 -6.17 5.57 -11.93
CA ARG A 147 -6.33 6.13 -10.62
C ARG A 147 -7.78 6.08 -10.11
N THR A 148 -8.04 6.82 -9.13
CA THR A 148 -9.20 6.78 -8.26
C THR A 148 -10.32 7.61 -8.85
N TYR A 149 -11.52 7.05 -8.97
CA TYR A 149 -12.72 7.87 -9.20
C TYR A 149 -12.85 8.89 -8.06
N ASN A 150 -12.96 10.17 -8.39
CA ASN A 150 -12.96 11.24 -7.40
C ASN A 150 -13.85 12.42 -7.85
N ARG A 151 -14.18 13.31 -6.91
CA ARG A 151 -15.09 14.43 -7.16
C ARG A 151 -14.50 15.55 -8.02
N VAL A 152 -13.19 15.56 -8.26
CA VAL A 152 -12.48 16.61 -9.01
C VAL A 152 -12.23 16.21 -10.45
N GLU A 153 -12.04 14.92 -10.72
CA GLU A 153 -11.74 14.43 -12.06
C GLU A 153 -12.84 13.53 -12.64
N GLY A 154 -13.77 13.03 -11.78
CA GLY A 154 -14.60 11.89 -12.15
C GLY A 154 -13.76 10.63 -12.28
N LEU A 155 -13.80 9.97 -13.42
CA LEU A 155 -12.90 8.87 -13.79
C LEU A 155 -11.80 9.42 -14.70
N PRO A 156 -10.56 9.60 -14.22
CA PRO A 156 -9.46 9.95 -15.09
C PRO A 156 -9.07 8.76 -15.96
N ILE A 157 -9.03 8.94 -17.27
CA ILE A 157 -8.66 7.92 -18.26
C ILE A 157 -7.31 8.32 -18.85
N LEU A 158 -6.33 7.43 -18.78
CA LEU A 158 -5.03 7.61 -19.42
C LEU A 158 -4.95 6.73 -20.66
N VAL A 159 -4.62 7.35 -21.77
CA VAL A 159 -4.44 6.64 -23.03
C VAL A 159 -3.22 7.16 -23.78
N GLY A 160 -2.43 6.25 -24.32
CA GLY A 160 -1.28 6.61 -25.12
C GLY A 160 -0.27 5.48 -25.34
N PRO A 161 0.71 5.72 -26.21
CA PRO A 161 1.72 4.72 -26.56
C PRO A 161 2.78 4.56 -25.47
N SER A 162 3.26 3.33 -25.36
CA SER A 162 4.51 3.02 -24.66
C SER A 162 5.48 2.33 -25.63
N PHE A 163 6.74 2.62 -25.45
CA PHE A 163 7.83 2.00 -26.19
C PHE A 163 8.88 1.52 -25.18
N GLY A 164 9.37 0.30 -25.36
CA GLY A 164 10.45 -0.24 -24.55
C GLY A 164 11.49 -0.94 -25.41
N HIS A 165 12.75 -0.76 -25.04
CA HIS A 165 13.88 -1.43 -25.65
C HIS A 165 14.79 -2.00 -24.58
N ARG A 166 15.11 -3.31 -24.68
CA ARG A 166 16.02 -3.99 -23.77
C ARG A 166 17.21 -4.55 -24.54
N SER A 167 18.40 -4.22 -24.07
CA SER A 167 19.65 -4.75 -24.58
C SER A 167 20.55 -5.20 -23.41
N GLY A 168 20.69 -6.51 -23.23
CA GLY A 168 21.44 -7.08 -22.12
C GLY A 168 20.83 -6.70 -20.75
N GLN A 169 21.60 -5.96 -19.96
CA GLN A 169 21.18 -5.47 -18.64
C GLN A 169 20.58 -4.07 -18.68
N THR A 170 20.55 -3.43 -19.83
CA THR A 170 20.02 -2.08 -20.01
C THR A 170 18.60 -2.15 -20.55
N ARG A 171 17.68 -1.38 -19.96
CA ARG A 171 16.31 -1.22 -20.42
C ARG A 171 16.00 0.27 -20.54
N PHE A 172 15.51 0.65 -21.69
CA PHE A 172 14.97 1.98 -21.95
C PHE A 172 13.46 1.88 -22.12
N GLU A 173 12.73 2.78 -21.50
CA GLU A 173 11.28 2.91 -21.61
C GLU A 173 10.88 4.35 -21.82
N ILE A 174 9.89 4.55 -22.67
CA ILE A 174 9.16 5.81 -22.84
C ILE A 174 7.68 5.51 -22.87
N GLU A 175 6.91 6.28 -22.10
CA GLU A 175 5.47 6.22 -22.03
C GLU A 175 4.92 7.63 -22.20
N ALA A 176 3.95 7.82 -23.09
CA ALA A 176 3.34 9.10 -23.37
C ALA A 176 1.83 8.96 -23.28
N LEU A 177 1.25 9.37 -22.17
CA LEU A 177 -0.18 9.26 -21.90
C LEU A 177 -0.86 10.63 -21.93
N GLY A 178 -1.94 10.75 -22.69
CA GLY A 178 -2.94 11.77 -22.51
C GLY A 178 -3.84 11.42 -21.31
N VAL A 179 -4.18 12.40 -20.50
CA VAL A 179 -5.08 12.27 -19.34
C VAL A 179 -6.40 12.95 -19.70
N PHE A 180 -7.49 12.19 -19.63
CA PHE A 180 -8.84 12.69 -19.90
C PHE A 180 -9.68 12.55 -18.62
N ARG A 181 -10.23 13.67 -18.14
CA ARG A 181 -11.02 13.76 -16.91
C ARG A 181 -12.49 13.79 -17.28
N THR A 182 -13.30 12.91 -16.68
CA THR A 182 -14.72 12.73 -17.04
C THR A 182 -15.67 13.42 -16.07
N GLY A 183 -15.16 14.20 -15.12
CA GLY A 183 -15.97 14.83 -14.07
C GLY A 183 -16.80 16.03 -14.54
N ASP A 184 -16.46 16.61 -15.67
CA ASP A 184 -17.12 17.74 -16.31
C ASP A 184 -17.54 17.37 -17.74
N ASP A 185 -18.26 18.25 -18.40
CA ASP A 185 -18.52 18.14 -19.83
C ASP A 185 -17.21 17.96 -20.60
N LEU A 186 -17.18 17.01 -21.55
CA LEU A 186 -16.00 16.65 -22.33
C LEU A 186 -15.56 17.78 -23.26
N GLN A 187 -15.07 18.87 -22.69
CA GLN A 187 -14.50 20.00 -23.42
C GLN A 187 -12.97 19.87 -23.47
N TRP A 188 -12.36 20.23 -24.59
CA TRP A 188 -10.91 20.28 -24.74
C TRP A 188 -10.35 21.54 -24.08
N ASN A 189 -10.12 21.49 -22.77
CA ASN A 189 -9.52 22.58 -22.00
C ASN A 189 -8.56 22.04 -20.94
N SER A 190 -7.85 22.89 -20.25
CA SER A 190 -6.87 22.51 -19.22
C SER A 190 -7.50 21.88 -17.96
N GLN A 191 -8.82 21.95 -17.82
CA GLN A 191 -9.54 21.30 -16.72
C GLN A 191 -9.78 19.82 -17.03
N THR A 192 -10.08 19.49 -18.30
CA THR A 192 -10.48 18.15 -18.73
C THR A 192 -9.34 17.34 -19.35
N VAL A 193 -8.32 18.00 -19.90
CA VAL A 193 -7.19 17.32 -20.57
C VAL A 193 -5.88 17.63 -19.88
N GLY A 194 -5.08 16.62 -19.69
CA GLY A 194 -3.72 16.69 -19.16
C GLY A 194 -2.78 15.72 -19.88
N HIS A 195 -1.58 15.57 -19.37
CA HIS A 195 -0.59 14.63 -19.92
C HIS A 195 0.30 14.04 -18.82
N ASN A 196 0.84 12.87 -19.12
CA ASN A 196 1.83 12.22 -18.29
C ASN A 196 2.84 11.49 -19.20
N LEU A 197 3.98 12.11 -19.43
CA LEU A 197 5.09 11.53 -20.18
C LEU A 197 6.16 11.06 -19.20
N LYS A 198 6.65 9.85 -19.40
CA LYS A 198 7.74 9.27 -18.60
C LYS A 198 8.79 8.69 -19.53
N THR A 199 10.05 8.92 -19.19
CA THR A 199 11.18 8.20 -19.80
C THR A 199 12.07 7.66 -18.70
N GLU A 200 12.57 6.44 -18.85
CA GLU A 200 13.43 5.78 -17.88
C GLU A 200 14.49 4.93 -18.58
N LEU A 201 15.74 5.10 -18.17
CA LEU A 201 16.84 4.22 -18.51
C LEU A 201 17.26 3.47 -17.23
N SER A 202 17.15 2.16 -17.23
CA SER A 202 17.53 1.31 -16.10
C SER A 202 18.60 0.31 -16.46
N TYR A 203 19.44 -0.04 -15.48
CA TYR A 203 20.56 -0.97 -15.60
C TYR A 203 20.56 -1.97 -14.46
N GLY A 204 20.80 -3.24 -14.76
CA GLY A 204 20.94 -4.33 -13.78
C GLY A 204 19.77 -5.32 -13.79
N ARG A 205 19.98 -6.48 -13.17
CA ARG A 205 18.96 -7.55 -13.10
C ARG A 205 18.06 -7.43 -11.86
N SER A 206 18.64 -7.22 -10.69
CA SER A 206 17.91 -7.15 -9.42
C SER A 206 18.25 -5.90 -8.62
N ALA A 207 19.50 -5.48 -8.60
CA ALA A 207 19.89 -4.20 -8.03
C ALA A 207 20.07 -3.24 -9.20
N SER A 208 19.04 -2.56 -9.56
CA SER A 208 19.10 -1.68 -10.70
C SER A 208 19.35 -0.24 -10.26
N ALA A 209 20.17 0.42 -11.02
CA ALA A 209 20.17 1.86 -11.09
C ALA A 209 19.22 2.29 -12.20
N ALA A 210 18.43 3.31 -11.98
CA ALA A 210 17.62 3.92 -13.01
C ALA A 210 17.73 5.43 -12.96
N ILE A 211 17.75 6.05 -14.12
CA ILE A 211 17.62 7.48 -14.30
C ILE A 211 16.43 7.75 -15.19
N GLY A 212 15.61 8.72 -14.85
CA GLY A 212 14.43 9.03 -15.63
C GLY A 212 14.00 10.46 -15.52
N GLY A 213 13.01 10.80 -16.35
CA GLY A 213 12.36 12.10 -16.35
C GLY A 213 10.87 11.95 -16.56
N LYS A 214 10.12 12.94 -16.12
CA LYS A 214 8.67 13.04 -16.29
C LYS A 214 8.29 14.45 -16.69
N LEU A 215 7.31 14.56 -17.59
CA LEU A 215 6.57 15.79 -17.83
C LEU A 215 5.10 15.49 -17.56
N PHE A 216 4.46 16.33 -16.78
CA PHE A 216 3.11 16.01 -16.29
C PHE A 216 2.22 17.23 -16.16
N ASP A 217 0.94 16.99 -16.39
CA ASP A 217 -0.19 17.83 -16.01
C ASP A 217 -1.25 16.90 -15.43
N VAL A 218 -1.23 16.75 -14.11
CA VAL A 218 -2.00 15.76 -13.36
C VAL A 218 -2.63 16.39 -12.13
N VAL A 219 -3.71 15.79 -11.68
CA VAL A 219 -4.32 16.11 -10.39
C VAL A 219 -3.79 15.09 -9.37
N ASP A 220 -3.17 15.57 -8.31
CA ASP A 220 -2.66 14.74 -7.24
C ASP A 220 -3.41 15.00 -5.93
N PRO A 221 -3.67 13.96 -5.12
CA PRO A 221 -4.23 14.13 -3.80
C PRO A 221 -3.18 14.69 -2.82
N VAL A 222 -3.65 15.48 -1.86
CA VAL A 222 -2.80 16.07 -0.81
C VAL A 222 -2.28 15.00 0.14
N GLU A 223 -3.13 14.05 0.53
CA GLU A 223 -2.82 12.97 1.46
C GLU A 223 -3.19 11.61 0.84
N GLN A 224 -2.20 10.71 0.72
CA GLN A 224 -2.39 9.37 0.15
C GLN A 224 -2.16 8.25 1.18
N TRP A 225 -1.65 8.58 2.35
CA TRP A 225 -1.20 7.61 3.35
C TRP A 225 -2.34 6.98 4.17
N GLN A 226 -3.54 7.59 4.16
CA GLN A 226 -4.68 7.18 5.00
C GLN A 226 -5.44 6.01 4.39
N LEU A 227 -5.91 6.15 3.17
CA LEU A 227 -6.75 5.19 2.46
C LEU A 227 -6.11 4.79 1.12
N SER A 228 -6.37 3.58 0.67
CA SER A 228 -5.96 3.13 -0.66
C SER A 228 -6.75 3.85 -1.76
N ASP A 229 -6.18 3.90 -2.95
CA ASP A 229 -6.85 4.48 -4.13
C ASP A 229 -8.16 3.75 -4.45
N VAL A 230 -8.18 2.42 -4.27
CA VAL A 230 -9.37 1.60 -4.50
C VAL A 230 -10.49 1.95 -3.53
N GLU A 231 -10.17 2.10 -2.23
CA GLU A 231 -11.18 2.47 -1.22
C GLU A 231 -11.78 3.84 -1.49
N VAL A 232 -10.94 4.84 -1.77
CA VAL A 232 -11.42 6.19 -2.08
C VAL A 232 -12.28 6.18 -3.34
N GLY A 233 -11.86 5.48 -4.39
CA GLY A 233 -12.61 5.37 -5.63
C GLY A 233 -13.96 4.70 -5.46
N LEU A 234 -14.03 3.59 -4.72
CA LEU A 234 -15.28 2.92 -4.43
C LEU A 234 -16.20 3.75 -3.52
N ALA A 235 -15.64 4.39 -2.49
CA ALA A 235 -16.40 5.29 -1.62
C ALA A 235 -16.97 6.48 -2.40
N SER A 236 -16.19 7.05 -3.31
CA SER A 236 -16.63 8.15 -4.17
C SER A 236 -17.71 7.70 -5.15
N PHE A 237 -17.48 6.62 -5.90
CA PHE A 237 -18.41 6.16 -6.93
C PHE A 237 -19.73 5.62 -6.35
N PHE A 238 -19.66 4.79 -5.30
CA PHE A 238 -20.87 4.17 -4.73
C PHE A 238 -21.55 5.04 -3.69
N LEU A 239 -20.80 5.70 -2.80
CA LEU A 239 -21.35 6.29 -1.58
C LEU A 239 -21.38 7.81 -1.55
N HIS A 240 -20.93 8.48 -2.60
CA HIS A 240 -20.79 9.93 -2.65
C HIS A 240 -19.87 10.46 -1.53
N ARG A 241 -18.77 9.73 -1.25
CA ARG A 241 -17.83 10.05 -0.18
C ARG A 241 -16.42 10.03 -0.69
N ASP A 242 -15.83 11.22 -0.82
CA ASP A 242 -14.42 11.39 -1.16
C ASP A 242 -13.68 12.00 0.03
N PHE A 243 -12.73 11.24 0.57
CA PHE A 243 -11.97 11.59 1.76
C PHE A 243 -10.62 12.27 1.45
N ARG A 244 -10.39 12.70 0.24
CA ARG A 244 -9.17 13.39 -0.17
C ARG A 244 -9.44 14.80 -0.67
N ASP A 245 -8.42 15.65 -0.61
CA ASP A 245 -8.36 16.92 -1.33
C ASP A 245 -7.33 16.84 -2.43
N TYR A 246 -7.51 17.65 -3.44
CA TYR A 246 -6.76 17.57 -4.68
C TYR A 246 -6.24 18.93 -5.12
N TYR A 247 -5.11 18.90 -5.82
CA TYR A 247 -4.55 20.07 -6.49
C TYR A 247 -3.93 19.67 -7.82
N ASN A 248 -3.80 20.61 -8.73
CA ASN A 248 -3.13 20.38 -10.00
C ASN A 248 -1.62 20.53 -9.86
N ARG A 249 -0.89 19.63 -10.50
CA ARG A 249 0.55 19.71 -10.70
C ARG A 249 0.86 19.71 -12.18
N HIS A 250 1.52 20.77 -12.63
CA HIS A 250 2.01 20.89 -14.00
C HIS A 250 3.50 21.18 -13.97
N GLY A 251 4.30 20.41 -14.70
CA GLY A 251 5.73 20.63 -14.70
C GLY A 251 6.55 19.43 -15.16
N GLY A 252 7.81 19.42 -14.73
CA GLY A 252 8.73 18.35 -15.05
C GLY A 252 9.57 17.93 -13.87
N SER A 253 10.03 16.69 -13.89
CA SER A 253 10.95 16.15 -12.88
C SER A 253 12.00 15.24 -13.50
N GLY A 254 13.19 15.23 -12.90
CA GLY A 254 14.22 14.23 -13.12
C GLY A 254 14.43 13.42 -11.85
N TYR A 255 14.74 12.14 -11.98
CA TYR A 255 15.01 11.28 -10.83
C TYR A 255 16.11 10.25 -11.09
N VAL A 256 16.74 9.84 -10.00
CA VAL A 256 17.65 8.70 -9.96
C VAL A 256 17.11 7.73 -8.91
N ARG A 257 17.03 6.45 -9.26
CA ARG A 257 16.63 5.36 -8.37
C ARG A 257 17.75 4.34 -8.27
N LEU A 258 18.07 3.95 -7.05
CA LEU A 258 19.05 2.92 -6.73
C LEU A 258 18.35 1.82 -5.92
N ALA A 259 18.28 0.62 -6.44
CA ALA A 259 17.90 -0.56 -5.68
C ALA A 259 19.17 -1.17 -5.09
N LEU A 260 19.41 -0.95 -3.81
CA LEU A 260 20.60 -1.46 -3.10
C LEU A 260 20.54 -2.98 -2.97
N ASN A 261 19.34 -3.51 -2.80
CA ASN A 261 19.02 -4.92 -2.87
C ASN A 261 17.52 -5.06 -3.21
N PRO A 262 16.99 -6.29 -3.39
CA PRO A 262 15.57 -6.46 -3.72
C PRO A 262 14.57 -5.87 -2.71
N SER A 263 14.99 -5.63 -1.46
CA SER A 263 14.13 -5.11 -0.40
C SER A 263 14.35 -3.63 -0.10
N VAL A 264 15.42 -3.00 -0.62
CA VAL A 264 15.79 -1.63 -0.26
C VAL A 264 16.04 -0.81 -1.51
N SER A 265 15.34 0.29 -1.66
CA SER A 265 15.54 1.24 -2.74
C SER A 265 15.62 2.68 -2.22
N LEU A 266 16.44 3.47 -2.87
CA LEU A 266 16.58 4.91 -2.66
C LEU A 266 16.27 5.63 -3.95
N THR A 267 15.41 6.64 -3.90
CA THR A 267 15.08 7.50 -5.04
C THR A 267 15.33 8.95 -4.67
N GLY A 268 16.10 9.64 -5.48
CA GLY A 268 16.26 11.09 -5.41
C GLY A 268 15.60 11.73 -6.62
N SER A 269 14.89 12.84 -6.44
CA SER A 269 14.26 13.58 -7.53
C SER A 269 14.35 15.08 -7.35
N LEU A 270 14.36 15.77 -8.48
CA LEU A 270 14.28 17.22 -8.60
C LEU A 270 13.11 17.55 -9.52
N SER A 271 12.26 18.48 -9.13
CA SER A 271 11.14 18.92 -9.97
C SER A 271 11.01 20.44 -9.99
N ASP A 272 10.50 20.94 -11.13
CA ASP A 272 10.04 22.30 -11.32
C ASP A 272 8.56 22.22 -11.66
N GLU A 273 7.72 22.73 -10.76
CA GLU A 273 6.28 22.51 -10.79
C GLU A 273 5.50 23.80 -10.60
N ARG A 274 4.40 23.89 -11.30
CA ARG A 274 3.34 24.85 -11.01
C ARG A 274 2.20 24.13 -10.30
N TRP A 275 1.84 24.62 -9.14
CA TRP A 275 0.67 24.15 -8.39
C TRP A 275 -0.49 25.09 -8.58
N ALA A 276 -1.69 24.51 -8.71
CA ALA A 276 -2.93 25.26 -8.85
C ALA A 276 -4.07 24.56 -8.11
N ALA A 277 -5.00 25.34 -7.62
CA ALA A 277 -6.24 24.81 -7.03
C ALA A 277 -7.09 24.11 -8.10
N ARG A 278 -7.95 23.21 -7.66
CA ARG A 278 -8.96 22.52 -8.49
C ARG A 278 -10.32 22.64 -7.84
N GLU A 279 -11.32 22.90 -8.65
CA GLU A 279 -12.71 22.92 -8.21
C GLU A 279 -13.29 21.50 -8.16
N THR A 280 -14.38 21.36 -7.43
CA THR A 280 -15.18 20.14 -7.41
C THR A 280 -16.12 20.19 -8.61
N PHE A 281 -16.16 19.11 -9.38
CA PHE A 281 -17.23 18.86 -10.34
C PHE A 281 -18.35 18.06 -9.67
N ASP A 282 -19.38 17.76 -10.40
CA ASP A 282 -20.51 16.95 -9.92
C ASP A 282 -20.58 15.60 -10.67
N PRO A 283 -19.54 14.74 -10.53
CA PRO A 283 -19.51 13.47 -11.22
C PRO A 283 -20.57 12.53 -10.67
N PHE A 284 -21.12 11.70 -11.55
CA PHE A 284 -22.17 10.72 -11.23
C PHE A 284 -21.78 9.78 -10.09
N THR A 285 -22.71 9.48 -9.19
CA THR A 285 -22.59 8.44 -8.18
C THR A 285 -23.77 7.48 -8.21
N LEU A 286 -23.53 6.23 -7.82
CA LEU A 286 -24.59 5.23 -7.85
C LEU A 286 -25.66 5.49 -6.78
N PHE A 287 -25.24 5.88 -5.57
CA PHE A 287 -26.13 6.23 -4.47
C PHE A 287 -25.90 7.69 -4.08
N ARG A 288 -26.96 8.36 -3.60
CA ARG A 288 -26.93 9.75 -3.14
C ARG A 288 -26.55 10.78 -4.21
N ASN A 289 -26.81 10.50 -5.48
CA ASN A 289 -26.43 11.36 -6.61
C ASN A 289 -27.16 12.74 -6.60
N GLY A 290 -28.13 12.95 -5.77
CA GLY A 290 -28.79 14.25 -5.59
C GLY A 290 -28.27 15.08 -4.41
N GLN A 291 -27.14 14.70 -3.82
CA GLN A 291 -26.45 15.47 -2.78
C GLN A 291 -25.29 16.24 -3.39
N ASP A 292 -25.01 17.42 -2.84
CA ASP A 292 -23.83 18.19 -3.25
C ASP A 292 -22.57 17.51 -2.74
N TRP A 293 -21.54 17.51 -3.57
CA TRP A 293 -20.22 17.07 -3.15
C TRP A 293 -19.60 18.03 -2.14
N ARG A 294 -18.80 17.48 -1.25
CA ARG A 294 -17.93 18.28 -0.40
C ARG A 294 -17.03 19.13 -1.31
N PRO A 295 -16.95 20.46 -1.12
CA PRO A 295 -16.09 21.29 -1.93
C PRO A 295 -14.62 20.85 -1.81
N ASN A 296 -13.88 20.93 -2.90
CA ASN A 296 -12.45 20.78 -2.86
C ASN A 296 -11.85 22.10 -2.41
N PRO A 297 -11.14 22.16 -1.26
CA PRO A 297 -10.60 23.42 -0.78
C PRO A 297 -9.57 23.99 -1.76
N ALA A 298 -9.55 25.28 -1.91
CA ALA A 298 -8.48 25.94 -2.65
C ALA A 298 -7.14 25.71 -1.95
N MET A 299 -6.14 25.36 -2.73
CA MET A 299 -4.78 25.13 -2.28
C MET A 299 -3.89 26.32 -2.61
N ASP A 300 -2.65 26.31 -2.12
CA ASP A 300 -1.68 27.33 -2.50
C ASP A 300 -1.31 27.20 -3.97
N GLU A 301 -1.35 28.30 -4.68
CA GLU A 301 -0.96 28.35 -6.09
C GLU A 301 0.39 29.02 -6.25
N GLY A 302 1.19 28.56 -7.19
CA GLY A 302 2.50 29.14 -7.42
C GLY A 302 3.45 28.23 -8.19
N ARG A 303 4.70 28.63 -8.27
CA ARG A 303 5.79 27.86 -8.85
C ARG A 303 6.74 27.40 -7.76
N PHE A 304 7.05 26.11 -7.77
CA PHE A 304 7.85 25.46 -6.74
C PHE A 304 8.93 24.58 -7.36
N HIS A 305 10.11 24.65 -6.79
CA HIS A 305 11.21 23.71 -7.03
C HIS A 305 11.26 22.75 -5.85
N VAL A 306 11.09 21.47 -6.12
CA VAL A 306 11.04 20.46 -5.05
C VAL A 306 12.14 19.44 -5.25
N THR A 307 12.95 19.27 -4.21
CA THR A 307 13.95 18.19 -4.09
C THR A 307 13.38 17.17 -3.13
N ASN A 308 13.31 15.90 -3.57
CA ASN A 308 12.80 14.81 -2.74
C ASN A 308 13.79 13.65 -2.70
N ALA A 309 13.89 13.00 -1.53
CA ALA A 309 14.60 11.75 -1.35
C ALA A 309 13.70 10.75 -0.63
N THR A 310 13.43 9.62 -1.27
CA THR A 310 12.57 8.55 -0.75
C THR A 310 13.39 7.29 -0.51
N LEU A 311 13.40 6.80 0.72
CA LEU A 311 13.89 5.48 1.10
C LEU A 311 12.68 4.53 1.24
N ARG A 312 12.74 3.39 0.57
CA ARG A 312 11.76 2.32 0.73
C ARG A 312 12.44 1.03 1.15
N VAL A 313 11.91 0.41 2.21
CA VAL A 313 12.33 -0.92 2.69
C VAL A 313 11.12 -1.82 2.74
N ASP A 314 11.14 -2.90 1.95
CA ASP A 314 10.07 -3.88 1.90
C ASP A 314 10.63 -5.29 2.09
N THR A 315 10.39 -5.83 3.28
CA THR A 315 10.79 -7.20 3.66
C THR A 315 9.58 -8.07 3.99
N ARG A 316 8.39 -7.64 3.57
CA ARG A 316 7.15 -8.40 3.80
C ARG A 316 7.24 -9.79 3.19
N SER A 317 6.62 -10.76 3.87
CA SER A 317 6.50 -12.13 3.38
C SER A 317 5.67 -12.23 2.10
N ASP A 318 4.68 -11.35 1.97
CA ASP A 318 3.79 -11.23 0.82
C ASP A 318 3.35 -9.76 0.71
N GLU A 319 3.11 -9.25 -0.50
CA GLU A 319 2.67 -7.85 -0.70
C GLU A 319 1.19 -7.66 -0.40
N GLU A 320 0.36 -8.66 -0.72
CA GLU A 320 -1.10 -8.60 -0.58
C GLU A 320 -1.57 -9.09 0.80
N ASP A 321 -0.91 -10.14 1.34
CA ASP A 321 -1.24 -10.74 2.64
C ASP A 321 0.02 -10.89 3.51
N PRO A 322 0.63 -9.77 3.97
CA PRO A 322 1.87 -9.82 4.75
C PRO A 322 1.60 -10.40 6.15
N ARG A 323 2.30 -11.48 6.47
CA ARG A 323 2.25 -12.10 7.79
C ARG A 323 3.47 -11.81 8.65
N SER A 324 4.55 -11.39 8.02
CA SER A 324 5.79 -11.00 8.70
C SER A 324 6.57 -10.00 7.85
N GLY A 325 7.46 -9.25 8.50
CA GLY A 325 8.36 -8.32 7.81
C GLY A 325 8.05 -6.85 8.08
N TRP A 326 8.74 -6.02 7.35
CA TRP A 326 8.64 -4.56 7.42
C TRP A 326 8.22 -3.98 6.06
N ASP A 327 7.41 -2.95 6.09
CA ASP A 327 7.19 -2.03 4.99
C ASP A 327 7.46 -0.62 5.52
N ILE A 328 8.52 0.01 5.04
CA ILE A 328 8.96 1.33 5.51
C ILE A 328 9.08 2.24 4.30
N THR A 329 8.43 3.38 4.37
CA THR A 329 8.62 4.50 3.45
C THR A 329 9.05 5.72 4.26
N ALA A 330 10.20 6.29 3.90
CA ALA A 330 10.69 7.52 4.50
C ALA A 330 11.00 8.53 3.38
N ASP A 331 10.37 9.70 3.46
CA ASP A 331 10.52 10.80 2.53
C ASP A 331 11.16 12.01 3.22
N TYR A 332 12.10 12.63 2.53
CA TYR A 332 12.64 13.92 2.85
C TYR A 332 12.40 14.86 1.68
N GLU A 333 11.79 16.00 1.93
CA GLU A 333 11.45 17.00 0.92
C GLU A 333 12.01 18.36 1.32
N TYR A 334 12.68 19.01 0.37
CA TYR A 334 13.07 20.41 0.42
C TYR A 334 12.38 21.14 -0.73
N GLY A 335 11.57 22.14 -0.40
CA GLY A 335 10.82 22.93 -1.37
C GLY A 335 11.16 24.40 -1.28
N THR A 336 11.33 25.04 -2.42
CA THR A 336 11.44 26.49 -2.56
C THR A 336 10.48 26.98 -3.61
N GLY A 337 9.91 28.15 -3.44
CA GLY A 337 8.97 28.65 -4.43
C GLY A 337 8.42 30.03 -4.12
N ASN A 338 7.49 30.43 -4.95
CA ASN A 338 6.73 31.65 -4.76
C ASN A 338 5.23 31.34 -4.89
N THR A 339 4.50 31.59 -3.81
CA THR A 339 3.04 31.43 -3.74
C THR A 339 2.39 32.71 -4.26
N THR A 340 1.62 32.58 -5.33
CA THR A 340 0.90 33.70 -5.98
C THR A 340 -0.53 33.86 -5.45
N ALA A 341 -1.13 32.78 -4.95
CA ALA A 341 -2.42 32.79 -4.27
C ALA A 341 -2.39 31.80 -3.11
N PHE A 342 -2.88 32.23 -1.96
CA PHE A 342 -2.93 31.42 -0.75
C PHE A 342 -4.32 30.80 -0.57
N GLY A 343 -4.36 29.50 -0.34
CA GLY A 343 -5.58 28.82 0.03
C GLY A 343 -6.09 29.23 1.43
N PRO A 344 -7.37 28.98 1.74
CA PRO A 344 -7.98 29.37 3.00
C PRO A 344 -7.46 28.53 4.16
N THR A 345 -7.32 29.16 5.31
CA THR A 345 -7.04 28.50 6.59
C THR A 345 -7.94 29.05 7.68
N SER A 346 -8.05 28.32 8.78
CA SER A 346 -8.68 28.84 9.99
C SER A 346 -7.89 30.04 10.53
N PRO A 347 -8.57 30.99 11.18
CA PRO A 347 -7.89 32.14 11.79
C PRO A 347 -6.77 31.68 12.75
N GLY A 348 -5.61 32.33 12.64
CA GLY A 348 -4.46 32.05 13.50
C GLY A 348 -3.63 30.81 13.13
N VAL A 349 -3.98 30.09 12.09
CA VAL A 349 -3.22 28.91 11.62
C VAL A 349 -2.03 29.29 10.76
N ARG A 350 -2.08 30.46 10.12
CA ARG A 350 -1.09 30.86 9.12
C ARG A 350 -0.80 32.35 9.19
N ASP A 351 0.47 32.68 8.97
CA ASP A 351 0.99 34.04 8.77
C ASP A 351 1.98 34.02 7.58
N PRO A 352 1.46 33.99 6.33
CA PRO A 352 2.29 33.82 5.15
C PRO A 352 3.13 35.07 4.89
N SER A 353 4.32 34.86 4.30
CA SER A 353 5.19 35.96 3.86
C SER A 353 4.47 36.85 2.85
N PRO A 354 4.54 38.20 3.01
CA PRO A 354 3.84 39.14 2.12
C PRO A 354 4.29 39.06 0.64
N ASP A 355 5.50 38.65 0.37
CA ASP A 355 6.05 38.47 -0.97
C ASP A 355 5.76 37.07 -1.57
N GLY A 356 5.13 36.19 -0.79
CA GLY A 356 4.79 34.83 -1.20
C GLY A 356 6.01 33.88 -1.29
N ALA A 357 7.21 34.37 -1.00
CA ALA A 357 8.40 33.51 -1.00
C ALA A 357 8.30 32.45 0.07
N THR A 358 8.65 31.22 -0.28
CA THR A 358 8.58 30.06 0.60
C THR A 358 9.81 29.19 0.43
N SER A 359 10.40 28.78 1.56
CA SER A 359 11.49 27.79 1.62
C SER A 359 11.27 26.90 2.83
N TYR A 360 10.98 25.62 2.62
CA TYR A 360 10.64 24.69 3.69
C TYR A 360 11.36 23.37 3.55
N THR A 361 11.48 22.67 4.68
CA THR A 361 11.92 21.28 4.74
C THR A 361 10.90 20.45 5.47
N ARG A 362 10.56 19.28 4.93
CA ARG A 362 9.56 18.36 5.43
C ARG A 362 10.09 16.94 5.47
N GLY A 363 9.69 16.18 6.47
CA GLY A 363 9.90 14.73 6.55
C GLY A 363 8.58 13.98 6.59
N PHE A 364 8.59 12.73 6.14
CA PHE A 364 7.47 11.81 6.29
C PHE A 364 8.00 10.39 6.49
N LEU A 365 7.42 9.64 7.42
CA LEU A 365 7.73 8.26 7.73
C LEU A 365 6.42 7.47 7.87
N ASP A 366 6.27 6.40 7.11
CA ASP A 366 5.27 5.34 7.31
C ASP A 366 6.01 4.03 7.56
N LEU A 367 5.94 3.53 8.77
CA LEU A 367 6.63 2.35 9.23
C LEU A 367 5.60 1.32 9.63
N ARG A 368 5.58 0.17 8.96
CA ARG A 368 4.68 -0.93 9.23
C ARG A 368 5.47 -2.18 9.59
N ARG A 369 5.03 -2.85 10.64
CA ARG A 369 5.59 -4.11 11.11
C ARG A 369 4.50 -5.15 11.20
N TYR A 370 4.71 -6.26 10.51
CA TYR A 370 3.84 -7.43 10.54
C TYR A 370 4.52 -8.53 11.37
N ASN A 371 3.80 -9.04 12.37
CA ASN A 371 4.33 -10.06 13.27
C ASN A 371 3.33 -11.20 13.36
N ARG A 372 3.71 -12.37 12.87
CA ARG A 372 2.97 -13.58 13.14
C ARG A 372 3.29 -14.02 14.57
N VAL A 373 2.31 -13.95 15.47
CA VAL A 373 2.47 -14.30 16.90
C VAL A 373 2.00 -15.71 17.20
N SER A 374 1.18 -16.28 16.33
CA SER A 374 0.77 -17.68 16.37
C SER A 374 0.39 -18.16 14.95
N PRO A 375 0.17 -19.46 14.74
CA PRO A 375 -0.32 -19.97 13.45
C PRO A 375 -1.60 -19.28 12.96
N GLU A 376 -2.46 -18.86 13.88
CA GLU A 376 -3.78 -18.30 13.62
C GLU A 376 -3.86 -16.82 13.98
N GLY A 377 -2.80 -16.24 14.57
CA GLY A 377 -2.79 -14.88 15.11
C GLY A 377 -1.65 -14.02 14.59
N GLN A 378 -1.96 -12.77 14.31
CA GLN A 378 -1.04 -11.78 13.78
C GLN A 378 -1.21 -10.45 14.52
N LEU A 379 -0.08 -9.83 14.90
CA LEU A 379 -0.03 -8.48 15.45
C LEU A 379 0.64 -7.56 14.43
N ASN A 380 -0.09 -6.57 13.95
CA ASN A 380 0.41 -5.55 13.05
C ASN A 380 0.53 -4.22 13.78
N LEU A 381 1.61 -3.53 13.52
CA LEU A 381 1.91 -2.22 14.10
C LEU A 381 2.24 -1.25 12.97
N ARG A 382 1.73 -0.03 13.08
CA ARG A 382 2.07 1.06 12.15
C ARG A 382 2.38 2.33 12.92
N VAL A 383 3.42 3.02 12.49
CA VAL A 383 3.75 4.37 12.96
C VAL A 383 3.83 5.27 11.74
N VAL A 384 3.03 6.33 11.74
CA VAL A 384 3.13 7.39 10.73
C VAL A 384 3.55 8.66 11.45
N ALA A 385 4.59 9.29 10.98
CA ALA A 385 5.07 10.56 11.52
C ALA A 385 5.48 11.46 10.35
N GLY A 386 5.16 12.72 10.43
CA GLY A 386 5.54 13.62 9.35
C GLY A 386 5.32 15.07 9.66
N GLY A 387 5.89 15.90 8.81
CA GLY A 387 5.65 17.33 8.81
C GLY A 387 6.89 18.18 8.70
N TRP A 388 6.71 19.42 9.06
CA TRP A 388 7.69 20.48 9.02
C TRP A 388 8.94 20.15 9.86
N LEU A 389 10.10 20.31 9.27
CA LEU A 389 11.39 20.15 9.94
C LEU A 389 12.08 21.50 10.13
N ASN A 390 12.10 22.33 9.10
CA ASN A 390 12.77 23.63 9.14
C ASN A 390 12.25 24.56 8.02
N GLY A 391 12.56 25.87 8.14
CA GLY A 391 12.24 26.89 7.13
C GLY A 391 10.92 27.62 7.41
N ASP A 392 10.24 28.00 6.34
CA ASP A 392 8.95 28.68 6.37
C ASP A 392 7.81 27.70 6.64
N GLU A 393 6.60 28.22 6.79
CA GLU A 393 5.37 27.42 6.92
C GLU A 393 5.17 26.51 5.73
N LEU A 394 4.65 25.30 6.01
CA LEU A 394 4.32 24.37 4.93
C LEU A 394 3.20 24.93 4.05
N PRO A 395 3.34 24.83 2.74
CA PRO A 395 2.22 25.00 1.82
C PRO A 395 1.08 24.04 2.16
N LEU A 396 -0.16 24.39 1.86
CA LEU A 396 -1.34 23.59 2.22
C LEU A 396 -1.30 22.18 1.64
N GLN A 397 -0.72 22.01 0.46
CA GLN A 397 -0.51 20.69 -0.16
C GLN A 397 0.45 19.77 0.60
N ARG A 398 1.10 20.28 1.61
CA ARG A 398 2.10 19.55 2.41
C ARG A 398 1.70 19.38 3.87
N ARG A 399 0.55 19.90 4.24
CA ARG A 399 -0.02 19.77 5.59
C ARG A 399 -0.80 18.48 5.74
N PHE A 400 -1.14 18.13 6.98
CA PHE A 400 -1.73 16.85 7.36
C PHE A 400 -3.03 17.00 8.11
N SER A 401 -3.81 15.91 8.12
CA SER A 401 -4.94 15.71 9.02
C SER A 401 -4.82 14.35 9.72
N VAL A 402 -5.38 14.19 10.92
CA VAL A 402 -5.21 12.98 11.73
C VAL A 402 -6.53 12.28 12.06
N GLY A 403 -7.66 12.94 11.96
CA GLY A 403 -8.97 12.35 12.29
C GLY A 403 -9.65 11.69 11.09
N GLY A 404 -10.32 10.57 11.34
CA GLY A 404 -11.18 9.93 10.37
C GLY A 404 -10.61 8.68 9.69
N PRO A 405 -11.23 8.25 8.59
CA PRO A 405 -10.95 6.97 7.95
C PRO A 405 -9.47 6.79 7.56
N GLY A 406 -8.88 5.68 8.00
CA GLY A 406 -7.48 5.35 7.74
C GLY A 406 -6.45 6.02 8.63
N ALA A 407 -6.92 6.88 9.57
CA ALA A 407 -6.09 7.48 10.61
C ALA A 407 -6.61 7.07 12.00
N ILE A 408 -7.50 7.84 12.62
CA ILE A 408 -8.18 7.48 13.88
C ILE A 408 -9.64 7.24 13.54
N ASP A 409 -9.99 5.99 13.30
CA ASP A 409 -11.28 5.58 12.73
C ASP A 409 -12.49 5.86 13.65
N GLY A 410 -12.25 6.04 14.95
CA GLY A 410 -13.27 6.40 15.94
C GLY A 410 -13.73 7.87 15.91
N TYR A 411 -13.15 8.68 14.99
CA TYR A 411 -13.51 10.08 14.79
C TYR A 411 -14.05 10.33 13.38
N PRO A 412 -14.89 11.35 13.18
CA PRO A 412 -15.27 11.80 11.85
C PRO A 412 -14.07 12.29 11.05
N PHE A 413 -14.24 12.35 9.74
CA PHE A 413 -13.21 12.83 8.82
C PHE A 413 -12.68 14.22 9.23
N ARG A 414 -11.37 14.31 9.41
CA ARG A 414 -10.61 15.50 9.83
C ARG A 414 -11.02 16.10 11.18
N ARG A 415 -11.78 15.40 11.98
CA ARG A 415 -12.16 15.85 13.32
C ARG A 415 -11.49 15.00 14.39
N THR A 416 -10.87 15.65 15.36
CA THR A 416 -10.25 15.00 16.52
C THR A 416 -10.60 15.69 17.84
N GLY A 417 -11.73 16.39 17.93
CA GLY A 417 -12.13 17.07 19.17
C GLY A 417 -13.44 17.81 19.07
N ASP A 418 -13.79 18.52 20.14
CA ASP A 418 -15.02 19.28 20.34
C ASP A 418 -15.08 20.59 19.52
N GLY A 419 -14.81 20.51 18.24
CA GLY A 419 -15.24 21.56 17.33
C GLY A 419 -14.31 22.77 17.16
N ASP A 420 -13.67 23.32 18.16
CA ASP A 420 -12.95 24.59 18.05
C ASP A 420 -11.46 24.50 18.38
N ASP A 421 -10.90 23.29 18.54
CA ASP A 421 -9.49 23.16 18.89
C ASP A 421 -8.59 23.19 17.64
N VAL A 422 -8.41 24.39 17.11
CA VAL A 422 -7.45 24.67 16.02
C VAL A 422 -6.03 24.25 16.40
N ARG A 423 -5.71 24.14 17.67
CA ARG A 423 -4.40 23.65 18.16
C ARG A 423 -4.12 22.22 17.73
N GLN A 424 -5.16 21.44 17.52
CA GLN A 424 -5.05 20.09 16.97
C GLN A 424 -5.16 20.06 15.46
N CYS A 425 -5.24 21.23 14.82
CA CYS A 425 -5.40 21.42 13.38
C CYS A 425 -6.56 20.59 12.81
N SER A 426 -7.54 20.30 13.62
CA SER A 426 -8.78 19.69 13.19
C SER A 426 -9.73 20.78 12.72
N ASP A 427 -10.57 20.42 11.75
CA ASP A 427 -11.69 21.27 11.41
C ASP A 427 -12.64 21.31 12.60
N GLY A 428 -12.88 22.48 13.18
CA GLY A 428 -13.93 22.68 14.16
C GLY A 428 -15.29 22.40 13.55
N VAL A 429 -16.29 22.13 14.36
CA VAL A 429 -17.68 21.86 13.91
C VAL A 429 -18.22 22.97 13.02
N ASN A 430 -17.72 24.20 13.19
CA ASN A 430 -18.17 25.39 12.49
C ASN A 430 -17.28 25.80 11.31
N ILE A 431 -16.19 25.06 11.03
CA ILE A 431 -15.34 25.38 9.88
C ILE A 431 -15.99 24.82 8.63
N PRO A 432 -16.14 25.61 7.57
CA PRO A 432 -16.65 25.11 6.30
C PRO A 432 -15.82 23.93 5.81
N LEU A 433 -16.47 22.90 5.29
CA LEU A 433 -15.81 21.71 4.75
C LEU A 433 -14.84 21.99 3.59
N GLY A 434 -14.78 23.25 3.11
CA GLY A 434 -13.83 23.75 2.13
C GLY A 434 -12.47 24.18 2.70
N VAL A 435 -12.18 23.92 3.98
CA VAL A 435 -10.86 24.16 4.56
C VAL A 435 -9.99 22.91 4.42
N PRO A 436 -8.72 23.03 3.94
CA PRO A 436 -7.83 21.89 3.76
C PRO A 436 -7.29 21.35 5.10
N ALA A 437 -6.52 20.28 5.03
CA ALA A 437 -5.71 19.81 6.16
C ALA A 437 -4.75 20.92 6.64
N GLN A 438 -4.62 21.12 7.94
CA GLN A 438 -3.94 22.30 8.48
C GLN A 438 -2.74 21.96 9.37
N CYS A 439 -2.54 20.70 9.80
CA CYS A 439 -1.43 20.33 10.67
C CYS A 439 -0.08 20.45 9.96
N GLU A 440 0.88 21.07 10.61
CA GLU A 440 2.25 21.14 10.12
C GLU A 440 3.08 19.92 10.55
N ARG A 441 2.74 19.30 11.67
CA ARG A 441 3.31 18.03 12.13
C ARG A 441 2.21 17.08 12.58
N MET A 442 2.47 15.80 12.42
CA MET A 442 1.60 14.77 12.94
C MET A 442 2.38 13.55 13.39
N VAL A 443 1.76 12.77 14.29
CA VAL A 443 2.17 11.42 14.61
C VAL A 443 0.94 10.55 14.84
N LEU A 444 0.99 9.32 14.35
CA LEU A 444 -0.06 8.32 14.46
C LEU A 444 0.56 6.97 14.81
N PHE A 445 0.01 6.30 15.80
CA PHE A 445 0.30 4.92 16.16
C PHE A 445 -0.94 4.08 15.93
N GLN A 446 -0.81 2.98 15.24
CA GLN A 446 -1.89 2.03 15.00
C GLN A 446 -1.40 0.63 15.37
N ALA A 447 -2.25 -0.10 16.07
CA ALA A 447 -2.00 -1.49 16.41
C ALA A 447 -3.26 -2.30 16.12
N GLU A 448 -3.10 -3.46 15.49
CA GLU A 448 -4.20 -4.40 15.28
C GLU A 448 -3.75 -5.82 15.54
N TYR A 449 -4.62 -6.58 16.18
CA TYR A 449 -4.50 -8.02 16.31
C TYR A 449 -5.55 -8.68 15.44
N ARG A 450 -5.12 -9.62 14.60
CA ARG A 450 -5.96 -10.41 13.70
C ARG A 450 -5.92 -11.87 14.10
N GLY A 451 -7.07 -12.50 14.17
CA GLY A 451 -7.18 -13.93 14.42
C GLY A 451 -8.01 -14.61 13.33
N ASP A 452 -7.55 -15.76 12.86
CA ASP A 452 -8.28 -16.53 11.83
C ASP A 452 -9.63 -17.01 12.39
N LEU A 453 -10.68 -16.89 11.60
CA LEU A 453 -12.02 -17.40 11.92
C LEU A 453 -12.29 -18.68 11.15
N TRP A 454 -12.54 -19.76 11.90
CA TRP A 454 -13.05 -21.01 11.35
C TRP A 454 -14.57 -20.96 11.33
N LEU A 455 -15.16 -20.56 10.20
CA LEU A 455 -16.61 -20.57 10.02
C LEU A 455 -17.07 -21.98 9.60
N SER A 456 -17.20 -22.90 10.55
CA SER A 456 -17.84 -24.21 10.33
C SER A 456 -19.38 -24.17 10.46
N MET A 457 -19.98 -22.98 10.59
CA MET A 457 -21.40 -22.82 10.94
C MET A 457 -22.40 -23.10 9.82
N PHE A 458 -21.96 -23.18 8.61
CA PHE A 458 -22.85 -23.50 7.48
C PHE A 458 -22.25 -24.68 6.74
N GLY A 459 -22.48 -25.93 7.21
CA GLY A 459 -22.11 -27.17 6.57
C GLY A 459 -21.29 -27.03 5.27
N ASP A 460 -20.67 -28.03 4.72
CA ASP A 460 -19.80 -28.05 3.55
C ASP A 460 -20.28 -27.24 2.32
N TRP A 461 -20.64 -25.99 2.50
CA TRP A 461 -20.81 -25.03 1.42
C TRP A 461 -19.44 -24.63 0.92
N GLN A 462 -18.85 -25.54 0.17
CA GLN A 462 -17.73 -25.21 -0.70
C GLN A 462 -18.24 -24.27 -1.80
N PHE A 463 -18.16 -22.97 -1.57
CA PHE A 463 -18.22 -21.96 -2.63
C PHE A 463 -17.03 -22.07 -3.58
N THR A 464 -16.59 -23.29 -3.88
CA THR A 464 -15.29 -23.54 -4.50
C THR A 464 -15.32 -23.97 -5.94
N ASP A 465 -16.50 -24.14 -6.59
CA ASP A 465 -16.44 -24.85 -7.87
C ASP A 465 -16.67 -24.04 -9.16
N SER A 466 -16.95 -22.72 -9.10
CA SER A 466 -17.20 -21.97 -10.34
C SER A 466 -16.22 -20.83 -10.68
N TRP A 467 -15.27 -20.50 -9.81
CA TRP A 467 -14.31 -19.39 -10.06
C TRP A 467 -12.86 -19.85 -9.97
N ARG A 468 -12.54 -20.97 -10.60
CA ARG A 468 -11.27 -21.72 -10.46
C ARG A 468 -10.04 -21.12 -11.13
N HIS A 469 -10.05 -19.91 -11.64
CA HIS A 469 -8.90 -19.35 -12.38
C HIS A 469 -8.35 -18.03 -11.84
N GLY A 470 -8.45 -17.76 -10.56
CA GLY A 470 -7.80 -16.62 -9.93
C GLY A 470 -7.86 -16.76 -8.41
N GLY A 471 -6.74 -17.03 -7.79
CA GLY A 471 -6.62 -17.45 -6.39
C GLY A 471 -7.05 -16.43 -5.34
N TRP A 472 -8.31 -16.20 -5.15
CA TRP A 472 -8.87 -15.40 -4.06
C TRP A 472 -9.21 -16.30 -2.87
N ARG A 473 -8.20 -16.75 -2.13
CA ARG A 473 -8.36 -17.42 -0.84
C ARG A 473 -8.05 -16.44 0.28
N HIS A 474 -8.97 -15.57 0.60
CA HIS A 474 -8.89 -14.79 1.82
C HIS A 474 -9.58 -15.56 2.95
N ARG A 475 -8.82 -15.82 4.03
CA ARG A 475 -9.39 -16.35 5.27
C ARG A 475 -10.15 -15.23 5.95
N ALA A 476 -11.35 -15.53 6.44
CA ALA A 476 -12.05 -14.61 7.31
C ALA A 476 -11.29 -14.44 8.62
N GLN A 477 -11.17 -13.22 9.10
CA GLN A 477 -10.43 -12.88 10.33
C GLN A 477 -11.28 -11.96 11.19
N TRP A 478 -11.23 -12.17 12.50
CA TRP A 478 -11.65 -11.14 13.43
C TRP A 478 -10.46 -10.21 13.73
N VAL A 479 -10.77 -8.96 13.97
CA VAL A 479 -9.76 -7.92 14.17
C VAL A 479 -10.13 -7.12 15.42
N VAL A 480 -9.15 -6.88 16.29
CA VAL A 480 -9.23 -5.88 17.36
C VAL A 480 -8.12 -4.87 17.12
N PHE A 481 -8.42 -3.59 17.24
CA PHE A 481 -7.44 -2.55 16.97
C PHE A 481 -7.57 -1.36 17.91
N THR A 482 -6.52 -0.57 17.96
CA THR A 482 -6.47 0.71 18.62
C THR A 482 -5.58 1.66 17.84
N ASP A 483 -6.02 2.90 17.73
CA ASP A 483 -5.28 3.98 17.09
C ASP A 483 -5.05 5.11 18.09
N ALA A 484 -3.90 5.77 18.00
CA ALA A 484 -3.57 6.93 18.83
C ALA A 484 -2.79 7.93 18.00
N GLY A 485 -3.25 9.17 17.93
CA GLY A 485 -2.59 10.16 17.10
C GLY A 485 -2.85 11.59 17.53
N ARG A 486 -1.99 12.46 17.01
CA ARG A 486 -2.11 13.90 17.16
C ARG A 486 -1.47 14.62 15.99
N GLY A 487 -2.13 15.68 15.53
CA GLY A 487 -1.56 16.71 14.70
C GLY A 487 -1.39 18.03 15.46
N TRP A 488 -0.47 18.88 15.03
CA TRP A 488 -0.25 20.19 15.66
C TRP A 488 0.40 21.19 14.70
N LEU A 489 0.25 22.47 15.05
CA LEU A 489 0.93 23.59 14.42
C LEU A 489 2.29 23.84 15.08
N VAL A 490 3.27 24.37 14.33
CA VAL A 490 4.64 24.59 14.81
C VAL A 490 5.04 26.05 14.65
N GLY A 491 5.65 26.61 15.68
CA GLY A 491 6.22 27.95 15.66
C GLY A 491 5.66 28.87 16.73
N ASN A 492 6.06 30.14 16.70
CA ASN A 492 5.64 31.16 17.64
C ASN A 492 4.91 32.32 16.95
N ARG A 493 4.42 32.13 15.73
CA ARG A 493 3.96 33.23 14.87
C ARG A 493 2.57 33.73 15.24
N VAL A 494 1.74 32.85 15.76
CA VAL A 494 0.33 33.13 16.02
C VAL A 494 -0.08 32.75 17.44
N GLY A 495 0.59 33.33 18.41
CA GLY A 495 0.21 33.21 19.82
C GLY A 495 0.16 31.77 20.34
N ASP A 496 -0.85 31.49 21.18
CA ASP A 496 -0.99 30.23 21.92
C ASP A 496 -1.43 29.01 21.08
N LEU A 497 -1.71 29.18 19.80
CA LEU A 497 -2.18 28.10 18.93
C LEU A 497 -1.07 27.14 18.50
N GLN A 498 0.18 27.55 18.59
CA GLN A 498 1.32 26.80 18.08
C GLN A 498 2.19 26.27 19.21
N TYR A 499 2.78 25.10 18.97
CA TYR A 499 3.85 24.58 19.82
C TYR A 499 5.20 25.16 19.39
N PRO A 500 6.10 25.49 20.33
CA PRO A 500 7.49 25.81 20.02
C PRO A 500 8.13 24.72 19.17
N ARG A 501 9.12 25.11 18.34
CA ARG A 501 9.75 24.20 17.35
C ARG A 501 10.42 22.98 17.98
N ASP A 502 10.93 23.11 19.20
CA ASP A 502 11.65 22.11 19.97
C ASP A 502 10.76 21.33 20.94
N GLN A 503 9.47 21.68 21.04
CA GLN A 503 8.53 20.99 21.92
C GLN A 503 7.64 20.02 21.17
N LEU A 504 7.34 18.90 21.82
CA LEU A 504 6.37 17.92 21.37
C LEU A 504 5.14 17.94 22.28
N PRO A 505 3.94 17.75 21.72
CA PRO A 505 2.73 17.61 22.53
C PRO A 505 2.85 16.45 23.52
N GLY A 506 2.33 16.63 24.74
CA GLY A 506 2.29 15.57 25.74
C GLY A 506 1.42 14.40 25.29
N LEU A 507 1.77 13.17 25.66
CA LEU A 507 1.02 11.96 25.28
C LEU A 507 -0.45 11.99 25.74
N SER A 508 -0.74 12.65 26.85
CA SER A 508 -2.12 12.83 27.36
C SER A 508 -3.04 13.62 26.42
N THR A 509 -2.47 14.31 25.45
CA THR A 509 -3.22 15.10 24.46
C THR A 509 -3.52 14.32 23.17
N PHE A 510 -3.05 13.09 23.07
CA PHE A 510 -3.33 12.22 21.92
C PHE A 510 -4.79 11.80 21.95
N LYS A 511 -5.39 11.80 20.78
CA LYS A 511 -6.71 11.23 20.56
C LYS A 511 -6.55 9.75 20.29
N THR A 512 -7.40 8.95 20.93
CA THR A 512 -7.32 7.49 20.87
C THR A 512 -8.68 6.88 20.61
N ASP A 513 -8.69 5.75 19.92
CA ASP A 513 -9.86 4.91 19.75
C ASP A 513 -9.54 3.44 20.01
N ILE A 514 -10.59 2.65 20.08
CA ILE A 514 -10.55 1.21 20.07
C ILE A 514 -11.65 0.69 19.13
N GLY A 515 -11.37 -0.37 18.43
CA GLY A 515 -12.34 -0.95 17.51
C GLY A 515 -12.21 -2.45 17.36
N VAL A 516 -13.26 -3.01 16.78
CA VAL A 516 -13.33 -4.42 16.41
C VAL A 516 -13.89 -4.55 15.01
N GLY A 517 -13.58 -5.65 14.35
CA GLY A 517 -14.06 -5.89 13.01
C GLY A 517 -13.99 -7.34 12.59
N PHE A 518 -14.57 -7.55 11.43
CA PHE A 518 -14.56 -8.79 10.69
C PHE A 518 -14.00 -8.50 9.30
N ASP A 519 -12.96 -9.20 8.91
CA ASP A 519 -12.28 -9.05 7.63
C ASP A 519 -12.43 -10.35 6.82
N ALA A 520 -13.11 -10.27 5.68
CA ALA A 520 -13.27 -11.37 4.74
C ALA A 520 -12.22 -11.33 3.59
N GLY A 521 -11.15 -10.57 3.77
CA GLY A 521 -10.04 -10.43 2.84
C GLY A 521 -10.22 -9.27 1.85
N LEU A 522 -11.25 -9.29 1.02
CA LEU A 522 -11.54 -8.18 0.11
C LEU A 522 -12.29 -7.05 0.82
N ILE A 523 -13.21 -7.40 1.72
CA ILE A 523 -14.07 -6.45 2.43
C ILE A 523 -14.00 -6.75 3.92
N GLY A 524 -13.72 -5.70 4.70
CA GLY A 524 -13.78 -5.71 6.15
C GLY A 524 -14.91 -4.81 6.68
N LEU A 525 -15.59 -5.25 7.71
CA LEU A 525 -16.62 -4.50 8.44
C LEU A 525 -16.12 -4.19 9.84
N PHE A 526 -16.13 -2.94 10.21
CA PHE A 526 -15.51 -2.47 11.44
C PHE A 526 -16.42 -1.53 12.21
N VAL A 527 -16.22 -1.48 13.51
CA VAL A 527 -16.75 -0.45 14.40
C VAL A 527 -15.63 0.07 15.28
N ALA A 528 -15.50 1.39 15.37
CA ALA A 528 -14.57 2.07 16.26
C ALA A 528 -15.28 3.04 17.18
N LYS A 529 -14.75 3.22 18.37
CA LYS A 529 -15.23 4.18 19.37
C LYS A 529 -14.06 4.97 19.93
N SER A 530 -14.19 6.29 19.92
CA SER A 530 -13.25 7.16 20.65
C SER A 530 -13.19 6.80 22.13
N VAL A 531 -11.97 6.66 22.65
CA VAL A 531 -11.69 6.47 24.09
C VAL A 531 -11.42 7.81 24.77
N SER A 532 -10.74 8.72 24.07
CA SER A 532 -10.40 10.03 24.60
C SER A 532 -11.56 11.04 24.56
N ASP A 533 -12.62 10.74 23.83
CA ASP A 533 -13.84 11.55 23.78
C ASP A 533 -15.09 10.66 23.85
N SER A 534 -15.73 10.64 25.02
CA SER A 534 -16.90 9.80 25.26
C SER A 534 -18.15 10.25 24.49
N LYS A 535 -18.21 11.52 24.06
CA LYS A 535 -19.36 12.08 23.33
C LYS A 535 -19.38 11.69 21.86
N GLU A 536 -18.22 11.38 21.28
CA GLU A 536 -18.20 10.90 19.89
C GLU A 536 -18.96 9.57 19.77
N PRO A 537 -19.90 9.45 18.82
CA PRO A 537 -20.65 8.20 18.65
C PRO A 537 -19.74 7.10 18.09
N PRO A 538 -20.10 5.81 18.25
CA PRO A 538 -19.42 4.75 17.53
C PRO A 538 -19.51 4.96 16.02
N ASN A 539 -18.39 4.79 15.35
CA ASN A 539 -18.30 4.89 13.88
C ASN A 539 -18.28 3.51 13.26
N PHE A 540 -19.22 3.25 12.34
CA PHE A 540 -19.27 2.03 11.54
C PHE A 540 -18.69 2.31 10.16
N PHE A 541 -17.74 1.49 9.73
CA PHE A 541 -17.10 1.69 8.44
C PHE A 541 -16.76 0.37 7.75
N VAL A 542 -16.58 0.46 6.45
CA VAL A 542 -16.18 -0.64 5.56
C VAL A 542 -14.79 -0.32 5.02
N ARG A 543 -13.92 -1.31 5.01
CA ARG A 543 -12.60 -1.23 4.36
C ARG A 543 -12.56 -2.17 3.17
N VAL A 544 -11.86 -1.76 2.13
CA VAL A 544 -11.55 -2.61 0.97
C VAL A 544 -10.06 -2.96 1.05
N GLY A 545 -9.80 -4.23 1.31
CA GLY A 545 -8.46 -4.68 1.69
C GLY A 545 -8.20 -4.55 3.20
N LYS A 546 -6.95 -4.64 3.59
CA LYS A 546 -6.53 -4.55 4.99
C LYS A 546 -6.46 -3.10 5.47
N ARG A 547 -6.55 -2.88 6.77
CA ARG A 547 -6.45 -1.52 7.34
C ARG A 547 -5.10 -0.86 7.04
N PHE A 548 -4.00 -1.62 7.03
CA PHE A 548 -2.66 -1.19 6.63
C PHE A 548 -1.71 -2.36 6.33
#